data_aa4a7b7ae038b9478a29a23c7a2d0700
#
_entry.id   aa4a7b7ae038b9478a29a23c7a2d0700
#
_cell.length_a   1.000
_cell.length_b   1.000
_cell.length_c   1.000
_cell.angle_alpha   90.00
_cell.angle_beta   90.00
_cell.angle_gamma   90.00
#
_symmetry.space_group_name_H-M   'P 1'
#
loop_
_entity.id
_entity.type
_entity.pdbx_description
1 polymer ?
#
loop_
_entity_poly.entity_id
_entity_poly.type
_entity_poly.pdbx_seq_one_letter_code
_entity_poly.pdbx_strand_id
1 'polypeptide(L)'
;MSERMRVVELFAGVGGFRIGFEGAPDSADRNGARVVWANQWEPTTKKQHAAEVYVDRWGLSCSDDDPEVYSCGPDDVFLNKDIGTVDASEIPDHDLLCGGFPCQDYSVAKTASKAEGIRGRKGVLWWEIHRILEAKMPDYALLENVDRLLKSPTS
;
A
#
# COMPACT_ATOMS: atom_id res chain seq x y z
N MET A 1 -16.49 -6.76 -22.87
CA MET A 1 -16.47 -6.30 -21.47
C MET A 1 -15.16 -5.56 -21.29
N SER A 2 -15.19 -4.29 -20.88
CA SER A 2 -13.95 -3.55 -20.59
C SER A 2 -13.24 -4.26 -19.42
N GLU A 3 -11.95 -4.55 -19.59
CA GLU A 3 -11.11 -5.09 -18.52
C GLU A 3 -11.04 -4.05 -17.40
N ARG A 4 -11.17 -4.47 -16.15
CA ARG A 4 -11.10 -3.54 -15.01
C ARG A 4 -9.66 -3.13 -14.81
N MET A 5 -9.42 -1.86 -14.49
CA MET A 5 -8.12 -1.35 -14.09
C MET A 5 -7.57 -2.16 -12.91
N ARG A 6 -6.38 -2.71 -13.06
CA ARG A 6 -5.70 -3.49 -12.02
C ARG A 6 -4.91 -2.55 -11.11
N VAL A 7 -5.16 -2.64 -9.82
CA VAL A 7 -4.56 -1.74 -8.82
C VAL A 7 -3.67 -2.53 -7.87
N VAL A 8 -2.48 -2.00 -7.59
CA VAL A 8 -1.62 -2.42 -6.48
C VAL A 8 -1.69 -1.35 -5.40
N GLU A 9 -2.04 -1.76 -4.17
CA GLU A 9 -2.18 -0.87 -3.01
C GLU A 9 -1.05 -1.11 -2.02
N LEU A 10 -0.16 -0.14 -1.83
CA LEU A 10 0.91 -0.17 -0.85
C LEU A 10 0.50 0.60 0.41
N PHE A 11 0.94 0.12 1.58
CA PHE A 11 0.61 0.73 2.87
C PHE A 11 -0.91 0.87 3.06
N ALA A 12 -1.62 -0.19 2.72
CA ALA A 12 -3.08 -0.23 2.55
C ALA A 12 -3.88 0.19 3.80
N GLY A 13 -3.26 0.17 4.99
CA GLY A 13 -3.95 0.43 6.23
C GLY A 13 -5.13 -0.51 6.40
N VAL A 14 -6.31 0.07 6.57
CA VAL A 14 -7.59 -0.66 6.67
C VAL A 14 -8.35 -0.76 5.33
N GLY A 15 -7.70 -0.45 4.21
CA GLY A 15 -8.27 -0.56 2.86
C GLY A 15 -9.08 0.65 2.41
N GLY A 16 -8.64 1.87 2.76
CA GLY A 16 -9.32 3.10 2.37
C GLY A 16 -9.34 3.33 0.85
N PHE A 17 -8.22 3.15 0.18
CA PHE A 17 -8.14 3.23 -1.28
C PHE A 17 -8.99 2.17 -1.96
N ARG A 18 -8.92 0.92 -1.47
CA ARG A 18 -9.71 -0.18 -2.02
C ARG A 18 -11.21 0.10 -1.97
N ILE A 19 -11.72 0.66 -0.88
CA ILE A 19 -13.13 1.11 -0.79
C ILE A 19 -13.42 2.16 -1.86
N GLY A 20 -12.52 3.10 -2.09
CA GLY A 20 -12.68 4.13 -3.11
C GLY A 20 -12.73 3.57 -4.53
N PHE A 21 -11.93 2.55 -4.82
CA PHE A 21 -11.85 1.93 -6.15
C PHE A 21 -12.93 0.88 -6.41
N GLU A 22 -13.23 0.04 -5.43
CA GLU A 22 -14.13 -1.11 -5.59
C GLU A 22 -15.53 -0.89 -4.99
N GLY A 23 -15.70 0.10 -4.12
CA GLY A 23 -16.86 0.20 -3.23
C GLY A 23 -16.69 -0.69 -1.99
N ALA A 24 -17.71 -0.69 -1.11
CA ALA A 24 -17.74 -1.60 0.04
C ALA A 24 -17.87 -3.07 -0.43
N PRO A 25 -17.35 -4.05 0.34
CA PRO A 25 -17.38 -5.48 -0.07
C PRO A 25 -18.76 -6.03 -0.42
N ASP A 26 -19.80 -5.53 0.23
CA ASP A 26 -21.19 -5.88 0.04
C ASP A 26 -21.92 -4.98 -0.99
N SER A 27 -21.23 -4.03 -1.62
CA SER A 27 -21.82 -3.16 -2.63
C SER A 27 -22.11 -3.91 -3.92
N ALA A 28 -23.31 -3.68 -4.46
CA ALA A 28 -23.69 -4.19 -5.78
C ALA A 28 -22.98 -3.43 -6.92
N ASP A 29 -22.63 -2.16 -6.68
CA ASP A 29 -21.94 -1.29 -7.64
C ASP A 29 -20.42 -1.37 -7.43
N ARG A 30 -19.80 -2.28 -8.16
CA ARG A 30 -18.33 -2.32 -8.20
C ARG A 30 -17.82 -1.40 -9.30
N ASN A 31 -16.99 -0.44 -8.91
CA ASN A 31 -16.36 0.51 -9.82
C ASN A 31 -15.44 -0.17 -10.85
N GLY A 32 -14.97 0.58 -11.83
CA GLY A 32 -14.16 0.10 -12.96
C GLY A 32 -12.73 -0.34 -12.62
N ALA A 33 -12.35 -0.35 -11.34
CA ALA A 33 -11.03 -0.75 -10.87
C ALA A 33 -11.12 -1.92 -9.88
N ARG A 34 -10.02 -2.67 -9.73
CA ARG A 34 -9.89 -3.80 -8.81
C ARG A 34 -8.50 -3.82 -8.20
N VAL A 35 -8.42 -3.89 -6.88
CA VAL A 35 -7.17 -4.15 -6.18
C VAL A 35 -6.84 -5.64 -6.33
N VAL A 36 -5.75 -5.93 -7.04
CA VAL A 36 -5.28 -7.29 -7.30
C VAL A 36 -4.20 -7.73 -6.32
N TRP A 37 -3.52 -6.77 -5.71
CA TRP A 37 -2.49 -7.02 -4.71
C TRP A 37 -2.40 -5.84 -3.76
N ALA A 38 -2.26 -6.11 -2.48
CA ALA A 38 -2.10 -5.10 -1.45
C ALA A 38 -1.06 -5.50 -0.41
N ASN A 39 -0.44 -4.50 0.23
CA ASN A 39 0.52 -4.71 1.29
C ASN A 39 0.26 -3.77 2.46
N GLN A 40 0.31 -4.32 3.67
CA GLN A 40 0.30 -3.57 4.92
C GLN A 40 1.16 -4.26 5.97
N TRP A 41 2.05 -3.51 6.60
CA TRP A 41 2.84 -3.99 7.72
C TRP A 41 3.28 -2.85 8.64
N GLU A 42 3.28 -3.11 9.96
CA GLU A 42 3.68 -2.15 10.98
C GLU A 42 4.87 -2.69 11.79
N PRO A 43 6.08 -2.11 11.62
CA PRO A 43 7.31 -2.63 12.22
C PRO A 43 7.36 -2.52 13.74
N THR A 44 6.57 -1.61 14.34
CA THR A 44 6.65 -1.27 15.77
C THR A 44 5.68 -2.04 16.64
N THR A 45 4.77 -2.81 16.05
CA THR A 45 3.74 -3.54 16.76
C THR A 45 3.81 -5.04 16.46
N LYS A 46 3.66 -5.87 17.51
CA LYS A 46 3.53 -7.32 17.33
C LYS A 46 2.20 -7.70 16.72
N LYS A 47 1.16 -6.92 17.00
CA LYS A 47 -0.20 -7.15 16.53
C LYS A 47 -0.49 -6.20 15.37
N GLN A 48 -0.79 -6.77 14.21
CA GLN A 48 -0.99 -6.06 12.95
C GLN A 48 -2.45 -5.66 12.78
N HIS A 49 -2.95 -4.75 13.63
CA HIS A 49 -4.38 -4.41 13.68
C HIS A 49 -4.96 -3.91 12.35
N ALA A 50 -4.22 -3.09 11.61
CA ALA A 50 -4.69 -2.61 10.32
C ALA A 50 -4.83 -3.75 9.30
N ALA A 51 -3.86 -4.67 9.28
CA ALA A 51 -3.91 -5.86 8.43
C ALA A 51 -5.06 -6.79 8.82
N GLU A 52 -5.28 -7.02 10.13
CA GLU A 52 -6.42 -7.83 10.62
C GLU A 52 -7.76 -7.25 10.13
N VAL A 53 -7.95 -5.93 10.24
CA VAL A 53 -9.17 -5.24 9.76
C VAL A 53 -9.31 -5.34 8.24
N TYR A 54 -8.20 -5.22 7.49
CA TYR A 54 -8.22 -5.37 6.04
C TYR A 54 -8.67 -6.78 5.63
N VAL A 55 -8.01 -7.80 6.18
CA VAL A 55 -8.29 -9.22 5.91
C VAL A 55 -9.75 -9.58 6.23
N ASP A 56 -10.24 -9.17 7.42
CA ASP A 56 -11.62 -9.42 7.84
C ASP A 56 -12.63 -8.74 6.92
N ARG A 57 -12.41 -7.45 6.61
CA ARG A 57 -13.30 -6.67 5.75
C ARG A 57 -13.46 -7.26 4.37
N TRP A 58 -12.39 -7.74 3.77
CA TRP A 58 -12.40 -8.26 2.40
C TRP A 58 -12.57 -9.78 2.33
N GLY A 59 -12.75 -10.44 3.47
CA GLY A 59 -13.00 -11.88 3.56
C GLY A 59 -11.84 -12.72 3.03
N LEU A 60 -10.60 -12.25 3.24
CA LEU A 60 -9.41 -12.95 2.77
C LEU A 60 -9.06 -14.10 3.71
N SER A 61 -8.58 -15.20 3.16
CA SER A 61 -8.13 -16.37 3.91
C SER A 61 -6.61 -16.45 3.91
N CYS A 62 -6.04 -16.82 5.08
CA CYS A 62 -4.61 -17.07 5.20
C CYS A 62 -4.18 -18.21 4.28
N SER A 63 -3.03 -18.08 3.65
CA SER A 63 -2.42 -19.15 2.88
C SER A 63 -1.94 -20.28 3.81
N ASP A 64 -2.06 -21.53 3.35
CA ASP A 64 -1.53 -22.70 4.08
C ASP A 64 0.00 -22.74 4.04
N ASP A 65 0.61 -22.15 3.00
CA ASP A 65 2.05 -22.21 2.74
C ASP A 65 2.81 -21.03 3.38
N ASP A 66 2.17 -19.87 3.53
CA ASP A 66 2.81 -18.65 4.06
C ASP A 66 1.83 -17.86 4.94
N PRO A 67 2.08 -17.77 6.26
CA PRO A 67 1.19 -17.08 7.21
C PRO A 67 1.14 -15.55 7.02
N GLU A 68 2.02 -14.98 6.19
CA GLU A 68 2.04 -13.56 5.87
C GLU A 68 1.19 -13.24 4.61
N VAL A 69 0.70 -14.28 3.90
CA VAL A 69 -0.09 -14.15 2.67
C VAL A 69 -1.56 -14.46 2.93
N TYR A 70 -2.43 -13.59 2.47
CA TYR A 70 -3.89 -13.76 2.53
C TYR A 70 -4.47 -13.56 1.14
N SER A 71 -5.51 -14.31 0.78
CA SER A 71 -6.13 -14.21 -0.54
C SER A 71 -7.60 -14.60 -0.57
N CYS A 72 -8.30 -14.10 -1.60
CA CYS A 72 -9.59 -14.59 -2.04
C CYS A 72 -9.55 -14.91 -3.55
N GLY A 73 -8.55 -15.73 -3.94
CA GLY A 73 -8.27 -16.11 -5.32
C GLY A 73 -6.99 -15.50 -5.88
N PRO A 74 -6.61 -15.85 -7.12
CA PRO A 74 -5.30 -15.51 -7.68
C PRO A 74 -5.09 -14.02 -7.96
N ASP A 75 -6.17 -13.27 -8.15
CA ASP A 75 -6.15 -11.83 -8.42
C ASP A 75 -6.66 -11.01 -7.23
N ASP A 76 -6.49 -11.49 -6.01
CA ASP A 76 -6.84 -10.76 -4.78
C ASP A 76 -5.92 -11.25 -3.67
N VAL A 77 -4.70 -10.71 -3.63
CA VAL A 77 -3.64 -11.10 -2.71
C VAL A 77 -3.34 -9.94 -1.78
N PHE A 78 -3.26 -10.22 -0.48
CA PHE A 78 -2.81 -9.29 0.53
C PHE A 78 -1.60 -9.85 1.27
N LEU A 79 -0.56 -9.04 1.41
CA LEU A 79 0.70 -9.41 2.03
C LEU A 79 0.92 -8.60 3.32
N ASN A 80 0.98 -9.29 4.46
CA ASN A 80 1.30 -8.69 5.75
C ASN A 80 2.79 -8.86 6.07
N LYS A 81 3.65 -8.16 5.32
CA LYS A 81 5.10 -8.28 5.37
C LYS A 81 5.78 -6.95 5.10
N ASP A 82 7.00 -6.77 5.59
CA ASP A 82 7.80 -5.59 5.26
C ASP A 82 8.04 -5.50 3.75
N ILE A 83 7.55 -4.44 3.13
CA ILE A 83 7.67 -4.21 1.69
C ILE A 83 9.13 -4.19 1.20
N GLY A 84 10.06 -3.80 2.06
CA GLY A 84 11.49 -3.83 1.76
C GLY A 84 12.06 -5.24 1.59
N THR A 85 11.34 -6.28 2.01
CA THR A 85 11.73 -7.69 1.86
C THR A 85 11.06 -8.38 0.67
N VAL A 86 10.12 -7.69 0.00
CA VAL A 86 9.36 -8.23 -1.14
C VAL A 86 10.11 -7.93 -2.43
N ASP A 87 10.38 -8.97 -3.23
CA ASP A 87 10.92 -8.77 -4.56
C ASP A 87 9.85 -8.14 -5.48
N ALA A 88 10.25 -7.17 -6.32
CA ALA A 88 9.30 -6.54 -7.23
C ALA A 88 8.70 -7.52 -8.25
N SER A 89 9.35 -8.65 -8.52
CA SER A 89 8.83 -9.72 -9.39
C SER A 89 7.64 -10.46 -8.78
N GLU A 90 7.51 -10.45 -7.44
CA GLU A 90 6.37 -11.04 -6.73
C GLU A 90 5.09 -10.19 -6.85
N ILE A 91 5.25 -8.90 -7.15
CA ILE A 91 4.12 -7.98 -7.33
C ILE A 91 3.58 -8.17 -8.76
N PRO A 92 2.27 -8.40 -8.96
CA PRO A 92 1.71 -8.58 -10.31
C PRO A 92 1.80 -7.30 -11.15
N ASP A 93 1.75 -7.45 -12.46
CA ASP A 93 1.60 -6.31 -13.36
C ASP A 93 0.24 -5.65 -13.13
N HIS A 94 0.23 -4.32 -13.17
CA HIS A 94 -0.91 -3.50 -12.80
C HIS A 94 -0.91 -2.17 -13.56
N ASP A 95 -2.08 -1.53 -13.64
CA ASP A 95 -2.26 -0.26 -14.35
C ASP A 95 -2.05 0.94 -13.42
N LEU A 96 -2.39 0.78 -12.13
CA LEU A 96 -2.31 1.82 -11.11
C LEU A 96 -1.60 1.31 -9.86
N LEU A 97 -0.57 2.02 -9.42
CA LEU A 97 -0.01 1.88 -8.08
C LEU A 97 -0.56 2.98 -7.20
N CYS A 98 -1.15 2.61 -6.06
CA CYS A 98 -1.57 3.59 -5.06
C CYS A 98 -0.97 3.30 -3.69
N GLY A 99 -0.85 4.34 -2.84
CA GLY A 99 -0.37 4.18 -1.48
C GLY A 99 -0.32 5.46 -0.67
N GLY A 100 -0.64 5.34 0.62
CA GLY A 100 -0.48 6.39 1.61
C GLY A 100 0.64 6.05 2.58
N PHE A 101 1.89 6.36 2.23
CA PHE A 101 3.03 5.98 3.06
C PHE A 101 3.15 6.85 4.32
N PRO A 102 3.56 6.27 5.48
CA PRO A 102 3.65 6.99 6.74
C PRO A 102 4.61 8.17 6.65
N CYS A 103 4.13 9.35 7.05
CA CYS A 103 4.83 10.62 6.95
C CYS A 103 5.30 11.15 8.31
N GLN A 104 5.76 10.28 9.20
CA GLN A 104 6.13 10.71 10.55
C GLN A 104 7.32 11.69 10.57
N ASP A 105 8.17 11.67 9.56
CA ASP A 105 9.28 12.64 9.44
C ASP A 105 8.83 13.98 8.85
N TYR A 106 7.63 14.03 8.25
CA TYR A 106 7.02 15.25 7.71
C TYR A 106 5.91 15.82 8.60
N SER A 107 5.54 15.14 9.70
CA SER A 107 4.47 15.61 10.59
C SER A 107 4.83 16.89 11.31
N VAL A 108 3.85 17.80 11.45
CA VAL A 108 3.97 19.05 12.23
C VAL A 108 4.27 18.84 13.72
N ALA A 109 4.08 17.63 14.24
CA ALA A 109 4.36 17.29 15.63
C ALA A 109 5.87 17.18 15.94
N LYS A 110 6.75 17.08 14.92
CA LYS A 110 8.20 17.09 15.10
C LYS A 110 8.76 18.50 14.88
N THR A 111 9.60 18.95 15.81
CA THR A 111 10.38 20.18 15.62
C THR A 111 11.26 20.06 14.38
N ALA A 112 11.37 21.13 13.59
CA ALA A 112 12.11 21.16 12.33
C ALA A 112 13.56 20.63 12.42
N SER A 113 14.21 20.76 13.59
CA SER A 113 15.55 20.26 13.87
C SER A 113 15.70 18.74 13.96
N LYS A 114 14.58 18.00 13.99
CA LYS A 114 14.56 16.52 14.06
C LYS A 114 13.88 15.88 12.85
N ALA A 115 13.43 16.68 11.88
CA ALA A 115 12.81 16.17 10.66
C ALA A 115 13.90 15.89 9.63
N GLU A 116 14.12 14.63 9.32
CA GLU A 116 15.12 14.17 8.34
C GLU A 116 14.54 14.07 6.91
N GLY A 117 13.23 14.34 6.75
CA GLY A 117 12.56 14.31 5.45
C GLY A 117 12.67 12.95 4.74
N ILE A 118 12.88 12.98 3.42
CA ILE A 118 13.06 11.78 2.57
C ILE A 118 14.31 10.98 2.98
N ARG A 119 15.28 11.60 3.64
CA ARG A 119 16.50 10.95 4.12
C ARG A 119 16.36 10.23 5.45
N GLY A 120 15.28 10.48 6.21
CA GLY A 120 14.99 9.79 7.47
C GLY A 120 14.63 8.33 7.28
N ARG A 121 14.69 7.54 8.39
CA ARG A 121 14.34 6.10 8.37
C ARG A 121 12.98 5.78 7.74
N LYS A 122 12.05 6.73 7.72
CA LYS A 122 10.71 6.59 7.13
C LYS A 122 10.63 7.16 5.70
N GLY A 123 11.62 7.93 5.28
CA GLY A 123 11.85 8.23 3.88
C GLY A 123 12.27 7.00 3.06
N VAL A 124 12.74 5.95 3.74
CA VAL A 124 13.02 4.64 3.13
C VAL A 124 11.80 4.07 2.40
N LEU A 125 10.58 4.27 2.92
CA LEU A 125 9.35 3.78 2.29
C LEU A 125 9.05 4.45 0.95
N TRP A 126 9.45 5.71 0.77
CA TRP A 126 9.41 6.35 -0.55
C TRP A 126 10.28 5.61 -1.58
N TRP A 127 11.47 5.15 -1.18
CA TRP A 127 12.37 4.43 -2.06
C TRP A 127 11.83 3.05 -2.44
N GLU A 128 11.04 2.41 -1.57
CA GLU A 128 10.34 1.18 -1.91
C GLU A 128 9.25 1.42 -2.98
N ILE A 129 8.49 2.52 -2.86
CA ILE A 129 7.54 2.93 -3.90
C ILE A 129 8.28 3.17 -5.21
N HIS A 130 9.38 3.94 -5.18
CA HIS A 130 10.19 4.25 -6.36
C HIS A 130 10.72 2.97 -7.03
N ARG A 131 11.27 2.05 -6.25
CA ARG A 131 11.77 0.76 -6.74
C ARG A 131 10.69 -0.05 -7.47
N ILE A 132 9.49 -0.09 -6.91
CA ILE A 132 8.37 -0.81 -7.51
C ILE A 132 7.88 -0.10 -8.78
N LEU A 133 7.78 1.23 -8.77
CA LEU A 133 7.44 2.01 -9.96
C LEU A 133 8.43 1.79 -11.10
N GLU A 134 9.74 1.78 -10.82
CA GLU A 134 10.78 1.50 -11.82
C GLU A 134 10.69 0.08 -12.38
N ALA A 135 10.39 -0.90 -11.53
CA ALA A 135 10.33 -2.30 -11.95
C ALA A 135 9.06 -2.64 -12.72
N LYS A 136 7.92 -2.03 -12.36
CA LYS A 136 6.60 -2.37 -12.90
C LYS A 136 6.06 -1.40 -13.94
N MET A 137 6.49 -0.15 -13.91
CA MET A 137 6.10 0.90 -14.86
C MET A 137 4.59 0.99 -15.12
N PRO A 138 3.74 1.08 -14.06
CA PRO A 138 2.31 1.22 -14.24
C PRO A 138 1.96 2.53 -14.96
N ASP A 139 0.83 2.57 -15.67
CA ASP A 139 0.39 3.77 -16.38
C ASP A 139 0.07 4.94 -15.44
N TYR A 140 -0.34 4.63 -14.19
CA TYR A 140 -0.75 5.63 -13.19
C TYR A 140 -0.14 5.36 -11.82
N ALA A 141 0.11 6.46 -11.08
CA ALA A 141 0.45 6.41 -9.66
C ALA A 141 -0.41 7.41 -8.87
N LEU A 142 -1.02 6.95 -7.78
CA LEU A 142 -1.79 7.78 -6.86
C LEU A 142 -1.20 7.67 -5.45
N LEU A 143 -0.52 8.74 -5.00
CA LEU A 143 0.16 8.75 -3.72
C LEU A 143 -0.50 9.80 -2.80
N GLU A 144 -0.87 9.38 -1.60
CA GLU A 144 -1.39 10.24 -0.56
C GLU A 144 -0.28 10.55 0.45
N ASN A 145 -0.17 11.81 0.82
CA ASN A 145 0.73 12.25 1.87
C ASN A 145 0.35 13.63 2.40
N VAL A 146 0.98 14.05 3.49
CA VAL A 146 0.78 15.40 4.04
C VAL A 146 1.46 16.46 3.17
N ASP A 147 0.93 17.69 3.14
CA ASP A 147 1.43 18.82 2.34
C ASP A 147 2.90 19.16 2.59
N ARG A 148 3.40 18.80 3.75
CA ARG A 148 4.77 19.01 4.17
C ARG A 148 5.80 18.19 3.37
N LEU A 149 5.36 17.12 2.71
CA LEU A 149 6.21 16.37 1.78
C LEU A 149 6.75 17.29 0.67
N LEU A 150 5.89 18.15 0.12
CA LEU A 150 6.24 19.10 -0.95
C LEU A 150 7.14 20.25 -0.47
N LYS A 151 7.25 20.44 0.85
CA LYS A 151 8.08 21.47 1.50
C LYS A 151 9.34 20.88 2.12
N SER A 152 9.61 19.60 1.90
CA SER A 152 10.81 18.94 2.39
C SER A 152 12.06 19.58 1.78
N PRO A 153 13.13 19.83 2.56
CA PRO A 153 14.37 20.35 2.01
C PRO A 153 14.90 19.39 0.93
N THR A 154 14.97 19.88 -0.29
CA THR A 154 15.80 19.28 -1.33
C THR A 154 17.21 19.78 -1.09
N SER A 155 18.03 19.00 -0.47
CA SER A 155 19.45 19.33 -0.30
C SER A 155 20.27 18.81 -1.46
#